data_78ef9e6d9c77e226080d20d993341ca9
#
_entry.id   78ef9e6d9c77e226080d20d993341ca9
#
_cell.length_a   1.000
_cell.length_b   1.000
_cell.length_c   1.000
_cell.angle_alpha   90.00
_cell.angle_beta   90.00
_cell.angle_gamma   90.00
#
_symmetry.space_group_name_H-M   'P 1'
#
loop_
_entity.id
_entity.type
_entity.pdbx_description
1 polymer ?
#
loop_
_entity_poly.entity_id
_entity_poly.type
_entity_poly.pdbx_seq_one_letter_code
_entity_poly.pdbx_strand_id
1 'polypeptide(L)'
;MKGLVASGVGVSSILLQPNPGVASGGAAIQKNRKSVVEQKRKVPIVEDVDILVVGGGMAGVGAAVAAGRMGLKTLLVEYFGCLGGNGTSGMVNNFCGYATSGPNKVQIVQGIGGEIHKMLFQRNGVSSMNSYTFNPEILKMVLDEVMAEANVKLLYYTQVVDSIVEKNVIKGVFIENKGGRQVILAKRVLDCSGDGDVCASSGVPFELGDGKGGFLACDMVFHVVNVGTKFNPSTVNPAAAEAIKSGEYKITRPQAIIQNIMIPGAYWVNWAGVPREVNGIDPYNLTQASIDGRKVVRELRRFLRDKIVGMENAEVIDTAPKIGLRETRRVMGGHLLTGEEVLAGTKFKDGIGACAWPVEIVDPVKGRKFVFLKDGDFYTIPYRCLVPKKVENLLMAGRFVSCNHEAQASARVMGPAVVMGQAIGAAAALSIKRGVSPRDLDISFLQQELVKTGAFLG
;
A
#
# COMPACT_ATOMS: atom_id res chain seq x y z
N MET A 1 -13.62 -65.75 -0.17
CA MET A 1 -14.85 -65.49 0.63
C MET A 1 -14.50 -64.63 1.82
N LYS A 2 -15.07 -63.56 1.95
CA LYS A 2 -15.33 -62.56 2.97
C LYS A 2 -15.02 -61.15 2.41
N GLY A 3 -16.11 -60.46 2.10
CA GLY A 3 -16.14 -59.12 1.55
C GLY A 3 -15.77 -58.06 2.57
N LEU A 4 -15.07 -57.01 2.12
CA LEU A 4 -14.95 -55.75 2.83
C LEU A 4 -16.05 -54.80 2.36
N VAL A 5 -16.85 -54.38 3.31
CA VAL A 5 -17.85 -53.34 3.15
C VAL A 5 -17.13 -51.99 3.19
N ALA A 6 -17.12 -51.24 2.09
CA ALA A 6 -16.65 -49.86 2.05
C ALA A 6 -17.77 -48.96 2.56
N SER A 7 -17.57 -48.30 3.71
CA SER A 7 -18.42 -47.24 4.24
C SER A 7 -18.19 -45.95 3.42
N GLY A 8 -19.17 -45.62 2.58
CA GLY A 8 -19.19 -44.37 1.86
C GLY A 8 -19.44 -43.19 2.80
N VAL A 9 -18.48 -42.28 2.90
CA VAL A 9 -18.72 -40.94 3.49
C VAL A 9 -19.46 -40.12 2.45
N GLY A 10 -20.73 -39.87 2.69
CA GLY A 10 -21.54 -39.01 1.83
C GLY A 10 -21.06 -37.54 1.92
N VAL A 11 -20.48 -37.06 0.85
CA VAL A 11 -20.30 -35.63 0.66
C VAL A 11 -21.62 -35.01 0.31
N SER A 12 -22.28 -34.36 1.28
CA SER A 12 -23.48 -33.54 1.04
C SER A 12 -23.06 -32.36 0.17
N SER A 13 -23.34 -32.45 -1.11
CA SER A 13 -23.30 -31.30 -2.03
C SER A 13 -24.42 -30.33 -1.60
N ILE A 14 -24.04 -29.24 -0.93
CA ILE A 14 -24.92 -28.09 -0.72
C ILE A 14 -25.12 -27.45 -2.10
N LEU A 15 -26.18 -27.81 -2.77
CA LEU A 15 -26.71 -27.06 -3.90
C LEU A 15 -27.19 -25.72 -3.37
N LEU A 16 -26.37 -24.68 -3.53
CA LEU A 16 -26.81 -23.29 -3.39
C LEU A 16 -27.88 -23.05 -4.44
N GLN A 17 -29.15 -23.06 -4.03
CA GLN A 17 -30.23 -22.61 -4.89
C GLN A 17 -30.02 -21.13 -5.21
N PRO A 18 -30.17 -20.71 -6.48
CA PRO A 18 -30.12 -19.29 -6.82
C PRO A 18 -31.25 -18.57 -6.09
N ASN A 19 -30.88 -17.52 -5.39
CA ASN A 19 -31.80 -16.67 -4.62
C ASN A 19 -32.89 -16.13 -5.57
N PRO A 20 -34.18 -16.46 -5.41
CA PRO A 20 -35.25 -16.00 -6.28
C PRO A 20 -35.62 -14.56 -5.92
N GLY A 21 -34.82 -13.60 -6.31
CA GLY A 21 -35.06 -12.20 -5.95
C GLY A 21 -34.26 -11.16 -6.73
N VAL A 22 -33.39 -11.57 -7.64
CA VAL A 22 -32.75 -10.63 -8.59
C VAL A 22 -33.58 -10.61 -9.86
N ALA A 23 -34.70 -9.86 -9.84
CA ALA A 23 -35.29 -9.41 -11.08
C ALA A 23 -34.22 -8.61 -11.84
N SER A 24 -33.81 -9.10 -13.00
CA SER A 24 -32.97 -8.38 -13.95
C SER A 24 -33.74 -7.17 -14.49
N GLY A 25 -33.82 -6.11 -13.69
CA GLY A 25 -34.28 -4.81 -14.15
C GLY A 25 -33.19 -4.23 -15.05
N GLY A 26 -33.23 -4.58 -16.33
CA GLY A 26 -32.37 -3.96 -17.34
C GLY A 26 -32.58 -2.45 -17.32
N ALA A 27 -31.52 -1.68 -17.09
CA ALA A 27 -31.58 -0.24 -17.21
C ALA A 27 -31.94 0.14 -18.64
N ALA A 28 -33.05 0.85 -18.84
CA ALA A 28 -33.46 1.32 -20.17
C ALA A 28 -32.52 2.47 -20.58
N ILE A 29 -31.66 2.25 -21.57
CA ILE A 29 -30.79 3.26 -22.16
C ILE A 29 -31.61 4.11 -23.14
N GLN A 30 -31.86 5.36 -22.78
CA GLN A 30 -32.40 6.33 -23.75
C GLN A 30 -31.24 6.97 -24.54
N LYS A 31 -31.27 6.89 -25.87
CA LYS A 31 -30.32 7.60 -26.74
C LYS A 31 -30.35 9.09 -26.43
N ASN A 32 -29.18 9.70 -26.12
CA ASN A 32 -28.91 11.11 -25.77
C ASN A 32 -28.85 11.46 -24.27
N ARG A 33 -28.77 10.52 -23.32
CA ARG A 33 -28.51 10.86 -21.92
C ARG A 33 -27.04 10.70 -21.55
N LYS A 34 -26.50 11.70 -20.81
CA LYS A 34 -25.13 11.64 -20.23
C LYS A 34 -25.06 10.76 -18.97
N SER A 35 -26.19 10.25 -18.48
CA SER A 35 -26.28 9.43 -17.26
C SER A 35 -27.46 8.47 -17.31
N VAL A 36 -27.37 7.39 -16.56
CA VAL A 36 -28.42 6.41 -16.32
C VAL A 36 -28.73 6.43 -14.81
N VAL A 37 -30.01 6.40 -14.46
CA VAL A 37 -30.43 6.28 -13.06
C VAL A 37 -30.43 4.81 -12.67
N GLU A 38 -29.63 4.45 -11.68
CA GLU A 38 -29.68 3.12 -11.06
C GLU A 38 -30.96 3.00 -10.24
N GLN A 39 -31.71 1.89 -10.42
CA GLN A 39 -32.93 1.64 -9.67
C GLN A 39 -32.61 1.44 -8.17
N LYS A 40 -33.46 1.98 -7.29
CA LYS A 40 -33.37 1.73 -5.85
C LYS A 40 -33.47 0.23 -5.58
N ARG A 41 -32.49 -0.31 -4.87
CA ARG A 41 -32.44 -1.73 -4.46
C ARG A 41 -32.06 -1.87 -2.99
N LYS A 42 -32.53 -2.94 -2.35
CA LYS A 42 -32.01 -3.37 -1.05
C LYS A 42 -30.65 -4.04 -1.29
N VAL A 43 -29.63 -3.65 -0.53
CA VAL A 43 -28.30 -4.21 -0.59
C VAL A 43 -28.06 -5.06 0.66
N PRO A 44 -27.67 -6.35 0.55
CA PRO A 44 -27.51 -7.22 1.71
C PRO A 44 -26.33 -6.77 2.58
N ILE A 45 -26.53 -6.80 3.90
CA ILE A 45 -25.46 -6.65 4.89
C ILE A 45 -24.83 -8.04 5.07
N VAL A 46 -23.55 -8.18 4.76
CA VAL A 46 -22.84 -9.47 4.84
C VAL A 46 -21.92 -9.58 6.05
N GLU A 47 -21.52 -8.46 6.62
CA GLU A 47 -20.69 -8.40 7.82
C GLU A 47 -21.10 -7.21 8.70
N ASP A 48 -20.96 -7.42 10.01
CA ASP A 48 -21.02 -6.38 11.05
C ASP A 48 -19.85 -6.63 12.00
N VAL A 49 -18.90 -5.68 12.03
CA VAL A 49 -17.61 -5.83 12.72
C VAL A 49 -17.31 -4.65 13.65
N ASP A 50 -16.37 -4.82 14.56
CA ASP A 50 -15.89 -3.71 15.37
C ASP A 50 -15.03 -2.77 14.53
N ILE A 51 -14.10 -3.36 13.76
CA ILE A 51 -13.13 -2.60 12.95
C ILE A 51 -13.08 -3.17 11.53
N LEU A 52 -13.33 -2.30 10.56
CA LEU A 52 -13.12 -2.58 9.15
C LEU A 52 -11.87 -1.86 8.67
N VAL A 53 -10.93 -2.62 8.09
CA VAL A 53 -9.74 -2.10 7.43
C VAL A 53 -9.91 -2.22 5.91
N VAL A 54 -9.80 -1.11 5.20
CA VAL A 54 -9.97 -1.06 3.75
C VAL A 54 -8.61 -0.90 3.07
N GLY A 55 -8.17 -1.95 2.37
CA GLY A 55 -6.88 -2.04 1.70
C GLY A 55 -5.85 -2.83 2.50
N GLY A 56 -5.26 -3.84 1.87
CA GLY A 56 -4.28 -4.78 2.43
C GLY A 56 -2.81 -4.41 2.18
N GLY A 57 -2.50 -3.14 1.90
CA GLY A 57 -1.12 -2.63 1.86
C GLY A 57 -0.47 -2.66 3.24
N MET A 58 0.82 -2.28 3.34
CA MET A 58 1.55 -2.32 4.62
C MET A 58 0.86 -1.51 5.74
N ALA A 59 0.16 -0.42 5.41
CA ALA A 59 -0.65 0.32 6.37
C ALA A 59 -1.83 -0.51 6.88
N GLY A 60 -2.58 -1.15 5.98
CA GLY A 60 -3.70 -2.00 6.36
C GLY A 60 -3.28 -3.24 7.15
N VAL A 61 -2.13 -3.83 6.81
CA VAL A 61 -1.51 -4.92 7.58
C VAL A 61 -1.25 -4.47 9.02
N GLY A 62 -0.53 -3.36 9.20
CA GLY A 62 -0.25 -2.82 10.53
C GLY A 62 -1.54 -2.53 11.33
N ALA A 63 -2.55 -1.95 10.66
CA ALA A 63 -3.82 -1.60 11.28
C ALA A 63 -4.64 -2.83 11.72
N ALA A 64 -4.76 -3.81 10.85
CA ALA A 64 -5.55 -5.01 11.13
C ALA A 64 -4.92 -5.88 12.22
N VAL A 65 -3.59 -6.07 12.16
CA VAL A 65 -2.84 -6.83 13.18
C VAL A 65 -2.95 -6.17 14.55
N ALA A 66 -2.75 -4.84 14.63
CA ALA A 66 -2.88 -4.12 15.89
C ALA A 66 -4.30 -4.25 16.49
N ALA A 67 -5.33 -4.05 15.68
CA ALA A 67 -6.71 -4.16 16.11
C ALA A 67 -7.09 -5.59 16.52
N GLY A 68 -6.70 -6.60 15.74
CA GLY A 68 -6.98 -8.01 16.02
C GLY A 68 -6.33 -8.51 17.30
N ARG A 69 -5.04 -8.17 17.52
CA ARG A 69 -4.31 -8.49 18.76
C ARG A 69 -4.92 -7.83 20.00
N MET A 70 -5.61 -6.73 19.85
CA MET A 70 -6.37 -6.10 20.94
C MET A 70 -7.77 -6.73 21.14
N GLY A 71 -8.09 -7.84 20.47
CA GLY A 71 -9.30 -8.64 20.67
C GLY A 71 -10.56 -8.07 20.04
N LEU A 72 -10.47 -7.16 19.06
CA LEU A 72 -11.60 -6.60 18.34
C LEU A 72 -11.93 -7.47 17.12
N LYS A 73 -13.24 -7.67 16.83
CA LYS A 73 -13.70 -8.34 15.62
C LYS A 73 -13.29 -7.50 14.41
N THR A 74 -12.17 -7.89 13.77
CA THR A 74 -11.51 -7.13 12.71
C THR A 74 -11.65 -7.85 11.37
N LEU A 75 -12.09 -7.11 10.34
CA LEU A 75 -12.14 -7.55 8.95
C LEU A 75 -11.25 -6.64 8.10
N LEU A 76 -10.40 -7.23 7.27
CA LEU A 76 -9.65 -6.52 6.24
C LEU A 76 -10.17 -6.90 4.86
N VAL A 77 -10.47 -5.87 4.05
CA VAL A 77 -10.91 -6.00 2.66
C VAL A 77 -9.79 -5.58 1.73
N GLU A 78 -9.47 -6.42 0.71
CA GLU A 78 -8.44 -6.13 -0.29
C GLU A 78 -8.94 -6.46 -1.70
N TYR A 79 -8.60 -5.59 -2.66
CA TYR A 79 -8.95 -5.75 -4.07
C TYR A 79 -8.19 -6.89 -4.75
N PHE A 80 -6.90 -7.06 -4.43
CA PHE A 80 -6.06 -8.14 -4.95
C PHE A 80 -6.22 -9.43 -4.15
N GLY A 81 -5.69 -10.53 -4.67
CA GLY A 81 -5.67 -11.83 -4.00
C GLY A 81 -4.49 -12.01 -3.04
N CYS A 82 -3.84 -10.94 -2.60
CA CYS A 82 -2.73 -10.99 -1.63
C CYS A 82 -2.57 -9.66 -0.90
N LEU A 83 -1.96 -9.71 0.27
CA LEU A 83 -1.56 -8.55 1.06
C LEU A 83 -0.22 -7.95 0.58
N GLY A 84 0.17 -6.80 1.15
CA GLY A 84 1.44 -6.12 0.93
C GLY A 84 1.36 -4.92 -0.03
N GLY A 85 0.30 -4.80 -0.83
CA GLY A 85 0.06 -3.66 -1.72
C GLY A 85 1.21 -3.37 -2.68
N ASN A 86 1.90 -2.22 -2.53
CA ASN A 86 3.06 -1.92 -3.40
C ASN A 86 4.23 -2.88 -3.21
N GLY A 87 4.38 -3.51 -2.04
CA GLY A 87 5.42 -4.51 -1.77
C GLY A 87 5.23 -5.84 -2.51
N THR A 88 4.00 -6.16 -2.90
CA THR A 88 3.64 -7.40 -3.58
C THR A 88 3.02 -7.12 -4.95
N SER A 89 1.76 -6.67 -5.03
CA SER A 89 1.08 -6.37 -6.30
C SER A 89 1.74 -5.23 -7.10
N GLY A 90 2.42 -4.28 -6.43
CA GLY A 90 3.20 -3.22 -7.09
C GLY A 90 4.67 -3.57 -7.30
N MET A 91 5.12 -4.73 -6.81
CA MET A 91 6.48 -5.28 -6.94
C MET A 91 7.61 -4.35 -6.50
N VAL A 92 7.35 -3.38 -5.59
CA VAL A 92 8.38 -2.56 -4.97
C VAL A 92 9.02 -3.35 -3.83
N ASN A 93 10.02 -4.17 -4.13
CA ASN A 93 10.58 -5.18 -3.23
C ASN A 93 11.66 -4.62 -2.28
N ASN A 94 11.42 -3.45 -1.73
CA ASN A 94 12.32 -2.82 -0.76
C ASN A 94 11.53 -2.05 0.30
N PHE A 95 11.81 -2.32 1.58
CA PHE A 95 11.24 -1.61 2.72
C PHE A 95 11.94 -0.26 2.94
N CYS A 96 11.62 0.72 2.11
CA CYS A 96 12.12 2.07 2.28
C CYS A 96 11.66 2.67 3.63
N GLY A 97 12.55 3.44 4.27
CA GLY A 97 12.24 4.17 5.49
C GLY A 97 12.25 3.34 6.77
N TYR A 98 12.88 2.14 6.79
CA TYR A 98 12.99 1.30 7.98
C TYR A 98 14.05 1.76 8.97
N ALA A 99 15.06 2.49 8.52
CA ALA A 99 16.12 3.01 9.36
C ALA A 99 16.48 4.46 8.98
N THR A 100 17.19 5.13 9.87
CA THR A 100 17.79 6.45 9.61
C THR A 100 18.91 6.34 8.58
N SER A 101 19.33 7.48 8.02
CA SER A 101 20.50 7.58 7.14
C SER A 101 21.82 7.72 7.94
N GLY A 102 22.95 7.65 7.23
CA GLY A 102 24.28 7.88 7.81
C GLY A 102 24.96 6.62 8.38
N PRO A 103 26.16 6.79 8.98
CA PRO A 103 26.98 5.67 9.46
C PRO A 103 26.39 4.98 10.69
N ASN A 104 25.70 5.72 11.53
CA ASN A 104 25.08 5.22 12.78
C ASN A 104 23.57 4.99 12.57
N LYS A 105 23.22 4.06 11.67
CA LYS A 105 21.83 3.74 11.38
C LYS A 105 21.09 3.19 12.57
N VAL A 106 19.93 3.78 12.86
CA VAL A 106 18.98 3.30 13.86
C VAL A 106 17.75 2.74 13.12
N GLN A 107 17.36 1.52 13.44
CA GLN A 107 16.10 0.96 12.94
C GLN A 107 14.93 1.63 13.68
N ILE A 108 14.15 2.41 12.94
CA ILE A 108 13.01 3.18 13.48
C ILE A 108 11.66 2.51 13.22
N VAL A 109 11.57 1.59 12.26
CA VAL A 109 10.38 0.75 12.06
C VAL A 109 10.53 -0.50 12.91
N GLN A 110 9.88 -0.49 14.06
CA GLN A 110 9.84 -1.56 15.06
C GLN A 110 8.39 -2.06 15.20
N GLY A 111 8.03 -2.71 16.29
CA GLY A 111 6.69 -3.28 16.48
C GLY A 111 6.32 -4.26 15.37
N ILE A 112 5.11 -4.13 14.82
CA ILE A 112 4.60 -5.03 13.76
C ILE A 112 5.49 -5.01 12.51
N GLY A 113 6.00 -3.85 12.09
CA GLY A 113 6.91 -3.75 10.94
C GLY A 113 8.23 -4.48 11.18
N GLY A 114 8.81 -4.34 12.36
CA GLY A 114 10.02 -5.07 12.77
C GLY A 114 9.81 -6.58 12.88
N GLU A 115 8.66 -7.00 13.37
CA GLU A 115 8.26 -8.41 13.43
C GLU A 115 8.15 -9.04 12.03
N ILE A 116 7.45 -8.40 11.10
CA ILE A 116 7.36 -8.85 9.71
C ILE A 116 8.75 -9.00 9.08
N HIS A 117 9.63 -8.03 9.30
CA HIS A 117 11.00 -8.09 8.80
C HIS A 117 11.80 -9.25 9.40
N LYS A 118 11.64 -9.50 10.72
CA LYS A 118 12.26 -10.65 11.39
C LYS A 118 11.73 -11.99 10.85
N MET A 119 10.42 -12.10 10.62
CA MET A 119 9.81 -13.30 10.04
C MET A 119 10.33 -13.56 8.61
N LEU A 120 10.48 -12.50 7.80
CA LEU A 120 11.11 -12.60 6.48
C LEU A 120 12.54 -13.13 6.57
N PHE A 121 13.35 -12.61 7.50
CA PHE A 121 14.72 -13.09 7.71
C PHE A 121 14.76 -14.58 8.09
N GLN A 122 13.91 -15.00 9.01
CA GLN A 122 13.79 -16.41 9.44
C GLN A 122 13.40 -17.36 8.30
N ARG A 123 12.73 -16.84 7.24
CA ARG A 123 12.28 -17.62 6.06
C ARG A 123 13.14 -17.38 4.82
N ASN A 124 14.34 -16.80 4.99
CA ASN A 124 15.22 -16.42 3.89
C ASN A 124 14.60 -15.47 2.86
N GLY A 125 13.61 -14.67 3.29
CA GLY A 125 12.95 -13.67 2.48
C GLY A 125 13.75 -12.35 2.35
N VAL A 126 14.75 -12.14 3.21
CA VAL A 126 15.76 -11.06 3.16
C VAL A 126 17.13 -11.66 3.43
N SER A 127 18.20 -11.04 2.92
CA SER A 127 19.58 -11.57 3.04
C SER A 127 20.18 -11.39 4.44
N SER A 128 19.73 -10.41 5.20
CA SER A 128 20.16 -10.13 6.57
C SER A 128 19.16 -9.20 7.26
N MET A 129 19.27 -9.06 8.58
CA MET A 129 18.47 -8.08 9.35
C MET A 129 18.77 -6.62 8.99
N ASN A 130 19.87 -6.35 8.29
CA ASN A 130 20.24 -5.02 7.78
C ASN A 130 19.86 -4.81 6.31
N SER A 131 19.27 -5.82 5.65
CA SER A 131 18.80 -5.76 4.27
C SER A 131 17.30 -5.52 4.24
N TYR A 132 16.88 -4.59 3.43
CA TYR A 132 15.46 -4.23 3.27
C TYR A 132 14.88 -4.65 1.92
N THR A 133 15.68 -5.22 1.04
CA THR A 133 15.20 -5.88 -0.19
C THR A 133 14.72 -7.28 0.16
N PHE A 134 13.53 -7.61 -0.29
CA PHE A 134 12.86 -8.86 0.09
C PHE A 134 12.33 -9.64 -1.10
N ASN A 135 12.11 -10.94 -0.87
CA ASN A 135 11.37 -11.81 -1.77
C ASN A 135 9.86 -11.55 -1.61
N PRO A 136 9.15 -11.07 -2.67
CA PRO A 136 7.75 -10.72 -2.56
C PRO A 136 6.82 -11.91 -2.28
N GLU A 137 7.17 -13.12 -2.75
CA GLU A 137 6.35 -14.31 -2.51
C GLU A 137 6.44 -14.75 -1.04
N ILE A 138 7.63 -14.68 -0.44
CA ILE A 138 7.78 -14.94 1.00
C ILE A 138 7.06 -13.87 1.82
N LEU A 139 7.08 -12.61 1.37
CA LEU A 139 6.31 -11.55 2.04
C LEU A 139 4.81 -11.87 2.05
N LYS A 140 4.21 -12.31 0.93
CA LYS A 140 2.79 -12.70 0.89
C LYS A 140 2.45 -13.74 1.96
N MET A 141 3.25 -14.82 2.04
CA MET A 141 3.07 -15.90 3.03
C MET A 141 3.18 -15.38 4.47
N VAL A 142 4.19 -14.57 4.76
CA VAL A 142 4.39 -13.97 6.09
C VAL A 142 3.19 -13.10 6.47
N LEU A 143 2.64 -12.31 5.54
CA LEU A 143 1.50 -11.44 5.83
C LEU A 143 0.22 -12.24 6.10
N ASP A 144 -0.02 -13.34 5.39
CA ASP A 144 -1.15 -14.23 5.65
C ASP A 144 -1.03 -14.89 7.04
N GLU A 145 0.18 -15.33 7.44
CA GLU A 145 0.46 -15.90 8.76
C GLU A 145 0.20 -14.87 9.88
N VAL A 146 0.75 -13.65 9.75
CA VAL A 146 0.58 -12.59 10.76
C VAL A 146 -0.88 -12.22 10.95
N MET A 147 -1.68 -12.21 9.86
CA MET A 147 -3.13 -11.99 9.94
C MET A 147 -3.85 -13.11 10.68
N ALA A 148 -3.51 -14.36 10.38
CA ALA A 148 -4.10 -15.52 11.05
C ALA A 148 -3.78 -15.52 12.56
N GLU A 149 -2.52 -15.27 12.94
CA GLU A 149 -2.07 -15.16 14.32
C GLU A 149 -2.77 -14.01 15.09
N ALA A 150 -3.10 -12.91 14.38
CA ALA A 150 -3.84 -11.79 14.93
C ALA A 150 -5.37 -12.00 14.93
N ASN A 151 -5.86 -13.15 14.49
CA ASN A 151 -7.28 -13.47 14.35
C ASN A 151 -8.07 -12.46 13.50
N VAL A 152 -7.46 -11.97 12.42
CA VAL A 152 -8.06 -11.05 11.46
C VAL A 152 -8.77 -11.81 10.36
N LYS A 153 -10.05 -11.49 10.12
CA LYS A 153 -10.77 -12.02 8.95
C LYS A 153 -10.33 -11.30 7.69
N LEU A 154 -10.04 -12.04 6.61
CA LEU A 154 -9.66 -11.51 5.32
C LEU A 154 -10.79 -11.66 4.29
N LEU A 155 -10.95 -10.65 3.43
CA LEU A 155 -11.85 -10.69 2.28
C LEU A 155 -11.13 -10.11 1.07
N TYR A 156 -10.53 -11.01 0.26
CA TYR A 156 -9.85 -10.68 -0.99
C TYR A 156 -10.82 -10.50 -2.16
N TYR A 157 -10.31 -10.04 -3.30
CA TYR A 157 -11.06 -9.83 -4.55
C TYR A 157 -12.30 -8.96 -4.38
N THR A 158 -12.23 -8.00 -3.46
CA THR A 158 -13.36 -7.17 -3.06
C THR A 158 -12.97 -5.69 -3.10
N GLN A 159 -13.73 -4.91 -3.84
CA GLN A 159 -13.54 -3.46 -3.95
C GLN A 159 -14.52 -2.73 -3.03
N VAL A 160 -14.04 -1.78 -2.25
CA VAL A 160 -14.88 -0.78 -1.58
C VAL A 160 -15.22 0.31 -2.60
N VAL A 161 -16.50 0.58 -2.78
CA VAL A 161 -16.99 1.46 -3.86
C VAL A 161 -17.70 2.70 -3.36
N ASP A 162 -18.15 2.70 -2.09
CA ASP A 162 -18.82 3.85 -1.49
C ASP A 162 -18.85 3.73 0.03
N SER A 163 -19.17 4.82 0.73
CA SER A 163 -19.25 4.92 2.18
C SER A 163 -20.68 5.15 2.66
N ILE A 164 -21.01 4.60 3.84
CA ILE A 164 -22.28 4.88 4.52
C ILE A 164 -22.00 5.87 5.63
N VAL A 165 -22.45 7.11 5.46
CA VAL A 165 -22.23 8.20 6.42
C VAL A 165 -23.56 8.78 6.87
N GLU A 166 -23.77 8.84 8.19
CA GLU A 166 -24.95 9.43 8.82
C GLU A 166 -24.51 10.53 9.80
N LYS A 167 -24.97 11.76 9.60
CA LYS A 167 -24.64 12.91 10.48
C LYS A 167 -23.12 13.04 10.73
N ASN A 168 -22.32 12.93 9.66
CA ASN A 168 -20.85 12.95 9.68
C ASN A 168 -20.18 11.75 10.42
N VAL A 169 -20.90 10.70 10.72
CA VAL A 169 -20.37 9.48 11.31
C VAL A 169 -20.40 8.35 10.29
N ILE A 170 -19.23 7.79 9.96
CA ILE A 170 -19.19 6.61 9.09
C ILE A 170 -19.74 5.39 9.83
N LYS A 171 -20.59 4.61 9.16
CA LYS A 171 -21.28 3.41 9.69
C LYS A 171 -20.82 2.14 9.01
N GLY A 172 -20.20 2.26 7.85
CA GLY A 172 -19.78 1.12 7.05
C GLY A 172 -19.48 1.55 5.62
N VAL A 173 -19.40 0.54 4.75
CA VAL A 173 -19.08 0.73 3.32
C VAL A 173 -19.93 -0.16 2.43
N PHE A 174 -20.09 0.26 1.18
CA PHE A 174 -20.51 -0.60 0.09
C PHE A 174 -19.32 -1.27 -0.54
N ILE A 175 -19.43 -2.55 -0.80
CA ILE A 175 -18.44 -3.36 -1.50
C ILE A 175 -19.02 -3.96 -2.77
N GLU A 176 -18.14 -4.24 -3.72
CA GLU A 176 -18.45 -5.03 -4.92
C GLU A 176 -17.42 -6.14 -5.11
N ASN A 177 -17.92 -7.33 -5.42
CA ASN A 177 -17.14 -8.51 -5.74
C ASN A 177 -17.98 -9.43 -6.66
N LYS A 178 -17.50 -10.66 -6.92
CA LYS A 178 -18.27 -11.62 -7.74
C LYS A 178 -19.64 -12.02 -7.15
N GLY A 179 -19.85 -11.80 -5.85
CA GLY A 179 -21.16 -11.96 -5.18
C GLY A 179 -22.09 -10.76 -5.35
N GLY A 180 -21.68 -9.73 -6.08
CA GLY A 180 -22.44 -8.50 -6.33
C GLY A 180 -22.18 -7.41 -5.29
N ARG A 181 -23.07 -6.41 -5.26
CA ARG A 181 -22.99 -5.27 -4.33
C ARG A 181 -23.53 -5.65 -2.95
N GLN A 182 -22.75 -5.40 -1.93
CA GLN A 182 -22.98 -5.78 -0.54
C GLN A 182 -22.59 -4.65 0.41
N VAL A 183 -22.94 -4.78 1.68
CA VAL A 183 -22.62 -3.82 2.75
C VAL A 183 -21.85 -4.53 3.85
N ILE A 184 -20.84 -3.83 4.36
CA ILE A 184 -20.15 -4.15 5.61
C ILE A 184 -20.41 -3.01 6.59
N LEU A 185 -21.01 -3.30 7.74
CA LEU A 185 -21.13 -2.36 8.84
C LEU A 185 -19.94 -2.46 9.78
N ALA A 186 -19.55 -1.33 10.38
CA ALA A 186 -18.42 -1.27 11.30
C ALA A 186 -18.56 -0.15 12.33
N LYS A 187 -18.08 -0.37 13.56
CA LYS A 187 -17.98 0.68 14.58
C LYS A 187 -16.88 1.69 14.25
N ARG A 188 -15.79 1.23 13.63
CA ARG A 188 -14.67 2.06 13.12
C ARG A 188 -14.26 1.59 11.74
N VAL A 189 -13.95 2.53 10.86
CA VAL A 189 -13.44 2.27 9.51
C VAL A 189 -12.04 2.86 9.40
N LEU A 190 -11.09 2.06 8.92
CA LEU A 190 -9.69 2.45 8.72
C LEU A 190 -9.41 2.47 7.22
N ASP A 191 -9.27 3.67 6.65
CA ASP A 191 -8.89 3.82 5.25
C ASP A 191 -7.39 3.59 5.09
N CYS A 192 -7.04 2.45 4.48
CA CYS A 192 -5.69 2.05 4.09
C CYS A 192 -5.62 1.73 2.59
N SER A 193 -6.56 2.26 1.79
CA SER A 193 -6.72 2.00 0.34
C SER A 193 -5.50 2.43 -0.49
N GLY A 194 -4.66 3.29 0.07
CA GLY A 194 -3.49 3.87 -0.59
C GLY A 194 -3.80 5.13 -1.39
N ASP A 195 -5.06 5.37 -1.72
CA ASP A 195 -5.53 6.50 -2.52
C ASP A 195 -6.61 7.34 -1.82
N GLY A 196 -6.96 7.00 -0.55
CA GLY A 196 -7.95 7.71 0.25
C GLY A 196 -9.39 7.55 -0.26
N ASP A 197 -9.72 6.36 -0.76
CA ASP A 197 -11.00 6.12 -1.44
C ASP A 197 -12.19 6.22 -0.48
N VAL A 198 -12.05 5.67 0.74
CA VAL A 198 -13.08 5.78 1.77
C VAL A 198 -13.22 7.21 2.28
N CYS A 199 -12.10 7.89 2.50
CA CYS A 199 -12.11 9.29 2.90
C CYS A 199 -12.84 10.16 1.85
N ALA A 200 -12.51 9.97 0.57
CA ALA A 200 -13.11 10.72 -0.52
C ALA A 200 -14.62 10.46 -0.65
N SER A 201 -15.06 9.19 -0.63
CA SER A 201 -16.47 8.83 -0.71
C SER A 201 -17.27 9.26 0.54
N SER A 202 -16.59 9.41 1.68
CA SER A 202 -17.18 9.94 2.92
C SER A 202 -17.31 11.48 2.94
N GLY A 203 -16.82 12.20 1.91
CA GLY A 203 -16.87 13.67 1.85
C GLY A 203 -15.75 14.36 2.60
N VAL A 204 -14.67 13.69 2.96
CA VAL A 204 -13.46 14.31 3.51
C VAL A 204 -12.76 15.11 2.40
N PRO A 205 -12.37 16.38 2.64
CA PRO A 205 -11.65 17.16 1.64
C PRO A 205 -10.26 16.60 1.38
N PHE A 206 -9.79 16.72 0.13
CA PHE A 206 -8.48 16.28 -0.32
C PHE A 206 -7.92 17.19 -1.42
N GLU A 207 -6.62 17.12 -1.64
CA GLU A 207 -5.92 17.72 -2.77
C GLU A 207 -5.39 16.60 -3.70
N LEU A 208 -5.09 16.96 -4.94
CA LEU A 208 -4.51 16.07 -5.95
C LEU A 208 -3.12 16.56 -6.36
N GLY A 209 -2.14 15.67 -6.34
CA GLY A 209 -0.78 15.99 -6.76
C GLY A 209 -0.22 17.23 -6.07
N ASP A 210 0.50 18.06 -6.81
CA ASP A 210 1.07 19.33 -6.34
C ASP A 210 0.07 20.50 -6.32
N GLY A 211 -1.20 20.24 -6.62
CA GLY A 211 -2.24 21.27 -6.74
C GLY A 211 -2.19 22.07 -8.05
N LYS A 212 -1.22 21.80 -8.93
CA LYS A 212 -1.03 22.45 -10.23
C LYS A 212 -1.13 21.48 -11.41
N GLY A 213 -1.50 20.23 -11.15
CA GLY A 213 -1.64 19.16 -12.12
C GLY A 213 -0.41 18.24 -12.22
N GLY A 214 0.66 18.50 -11.46
CA GLY A 214 1.82 17.64 -11.34
C GLY A 214 1.61 16.51 -10.32
N PHE A 215 2.16 15.34 -10.61
CA PHE A 215 2.18 14.17 -9.73
C PHE A 215 3.60 13.60 -9.64
N LEU A 216 3.91 12.97 -8.52
CA LEU A 216 5.13 12.16 -8.46
C LEU A 216 5.05 11.02 -9.47
N ALA A 217 6.10 10.87 -10.30
CA ALA A 217 6.14 9.89 -11.38
C ALA A 217 5.83 8.47 -10.90
N CYS A 218 5.13 7.70 -11.72
CA CYS A 218 4.90 6.28 -11.50
C CYS A 218 5.89 5.42 -12.30
N ASP A 219 6.10 4.19 -11.82
CA ASP A 219 6.99 3.21 -12.45
C ASP A 219 6.26 1.89 -12.72
N MET A 220 6.61 1.24 -13.82
CA MET A 220 6.34 -0.17 -14.04
C MET A 220 7.54 -0.97 -13.52
N VAL A 221 7.35 -1.63 -12.39
CA VAL A 221 8.37 -2.51 -11.81
C VAL A 221 8.30 -3.89 -12.46
N PHE A 222 9.44 -4.57 -12.58
CA PHE A 222 9.51 -5.89 -13.20
C PHE A 222 10.65 -6.72 -12.60
N HIS A 223 10.58 -8.03 -12.82
CA HIS A 223 11.67 -8.96 -12.48
C HIS A 223 12.36 -9.49 -13.72
N VAL A 224 13.67 -9.71 -13.58
CA VAL A 224 14.50 -10.40 -14.56
C VAL A 224 15.14 -11.63 -13.92
N VAL A 225 15.30 -12.66 -14.73
CA VAL A 225 16.00 -13.92 -14.37
C VAL A 225 17.13 -14.22 -15.37
N ASN A 226 17.87 -15.28 -15.15
CA ASN A 226 19.01 -15.68 -15.95
C ASN A 226 20.14 -14.64 -15.96
N VAL A 227 20.24 -13.87 -14.89
CA VAL A 227 21.34 -12.90 -14.71
C VAL A 227 22.60 -13.68 -14.33
N GLY A 228 23.65 -13.52 -15.12
CA GLY A 228 24.94 -14.22 -14.94
C GLY A 228 25.74 -13.67 -13.75
N THR A 229 26.68 -14.47 -13.26
CA THR A 229 27.53 -14.16 -12.09
C THR A 229 28.48 -12.98 -12.30
N LYS A 230 28.73 -12.59 -13.56
CA LYS A 230 29.57 -11.42 -13.92
C LYS A 230 28.81 -10.09 -13.81
N PHE A 231 27.50 -10.11 -13.57
CA PHE A 231 26.70 -8.90 -13.46
C PHE A 231 27.13 -8.04 -12.27
N ASN A 232 27.37 -6.75 -12.55
CA ASN A 232 27.64 -5.75 -11.54
C ASN A 232 26.63 -4.60 -11.65
N PRO A 233 25.75 -4.38 -10.67
CA PRO A 233 24.74 -3.31 -10.73
C PRO A 233 25.31 -1.89 -10.91
N SER A 234 26.55 -1.64 -10.46
CA SER A 234 27.18 -0.33 -10.56
C SER A 234 27.47 0.11 -12.00
N THR A 235 27.55 -0.83 -12.95
CA THR A 235 27.81 -0.54 -14.38
C THR A 235 26.58 -0.03 -15.12
N VAL A 236 25.38 -0.25 -14.59
CA VAL A 236 24.12 0.04 -15.29
C VAL A 236 23.90 1.53 -15.49
N ASN A 237 24.02 2.34 -14.42
CA ASN A 237 23.72 3.77 -14.48
C ASN A 237 24.66 4.55 -15.43
N PRO A 238 26.00 4.32 -15.44
CA PRO A 238 26.88 4.92 -16.42
C PRO A 238 26.53 4.54 -17.87
N ALA A 239 26.29 3.23 -18.12
CA ALA A 239 25.91 2.75 -19.45
C ALA A 239 24.56 3.33 -19.90
N ALA A 240 23.59 3.47 -18.99
CA ALA A 240 22.29 4.08 -19.31
C ALA A 240 22.44 5.57 -19.66
N ALA A 241 23.32 6.31 -18.97
CA ALA A 241 23.59 7.70 -19.28
C ALA A 241 24.16 7.87 -20.70
N GLU A 242 25.09 7.00 -21.12
CA GLU A 242 25.61 6.98 -22.49
C GLU A 242 24.55 6.59 -23.52
N ALA A 243 23.73 5.61 -23.22
CA ALA A 243 22.63 5.17 -24.10
C ALA A 243 21.58 6.26 -24.31
N ILE A 244 21.30 7.08 -23.29
CA ILE A 244 20.42 8.25 -23.40
C ILE A 244 21.06 9.32 -24.30
N LYS A 245 22.35 9.60 -24.15
CA LYS A 245 23.07 10.57 -24.99
C LYS A 245 23.10 10.19 -26.47
N SER A 246 23.32 8.90 -26.75
CA SER A 246 23.34 8.40 -28.12
C SER A 246 21.97 8.39 -28.80
N GLY A 247 20.89 8.37 -28.02
CA GLY A 247 19.53 8.22 -28.52
C GLY A 247 19.20 6.82 -29.07
N GLU A 248 20.11 5.84 -28.93
CA GLU A 248 19.95 4.46 -29.41
C GLU A 248 18.83 3.71 -28.68
N TYR A 249 18.63 4.06 -27.38
CA TYR A 249 17.60 3.46 -26.51
C TYR A 249 16.68 4.54 -25.95
N LYS A 250 15.37 4.25 -25.93
CA LYS A 250 14.36 5.14 -25.33
C LYS A 250 14.26 4.93 -23.82
N ILE A 251 15.35 5.26 -23.11
CA ILE A 251 15.44 5.18 -21.65
C ILE A 251 15.01 6.53 -21.07
N THR A 252 14.09 6.51 -20.10
CA THR A 252 13.49 7.73 -19.54
C THR A 252 14.37 8.42 -18.49
N ARG A 253 15.25 7.66 -17.83
CA ARG A 253 16.19 8.18 -16.82
C ARG A 253 17.37 7.22 -16.63
N PRO A 254 18.58 7.71 -16.26
CA PRO A 254 19.74 6.83 -16.04
C PRO A 254 19.74 6.10 -14.70
N GLN A 255 18.90 6.53 -13.71
CA GLN A 255 18.92 5.97 -12.35
C GLN A 255 18.09 4.69 -12.29
N ALA A 256 18.75 3.55 -12.44
CA ALA A 256 18.19 2.22 -12.21
C ALA A 256 18.36 1.80 -10.74
N ILE A 257 17.39 1.09 -10.19
CA ILE A 257 17.51 0.30 -8.97
C ILE A 257 17.34 -1.16 -9.35
N ILE A 258 18.41 -1.95 -9.23
CA ILE A 258 18.43 -3.38 -9.58
C ILE A 258 19.03 -4.12 -8.38
N GLN A 259 18.26 -5.01 -7.77
CA GLN A 259 18.67 -5.75 -6.57
C GLN A 259 18.22 -7.21 -6.65
N ASN A 260 19.03 -8.12 -6.12
CA ASN A 260 18.67 -9.53 -6.01
C ASN A 260 17.51 -9.72 -5.03
N ILE A 261 16.59 -10.63 -5.35
CA ILE A 261 15.41 -10.97 -4.53
C ILE A 261 15.55 -12.30 -3.78
N MET A 262 16.76 -12.62 -3.33
CA MET A 262 17.13 -13.88 -2.64
C MET A 262 16.91 -15.15 -3.47
N ILE A 263 16.84 -15.01 -4.78
CA ILE A 263 16.79 -16.10 -5.75
C ILE A 263 18.03 -15.96 -6.66
N PRO A 264 18.87 -16.99 -6.82
CA PRO A 264 20.03 -16.93 -7.70
C PRO A 264 19.66 -16.51 -9.12
N GLY A 265 20.36 -15.50 -9.66
CA GLY A 265 20.12 -14.98 -11.00
C GLY A 265 18.80 -14.20 -11.20
N ALA A 266 18.02 -13.97 -10.13
CA ALA A 266 16.78 -13.20 -10.19
C ALA A 266 16.93 -11.82 -9.53
N TYR A 267 16.49 -10.80 -10.24
CA TYR A 267 16.61 -9.41 -9.78
C TYR A 267 15.30 -8.64 -9.95
N TRP A 268 15.02 -7.82 -8.97
CA TRP A 268 14.01 -6.78 -9.01
C TRP A 268 14.56 -5.52 -9.69
N VAL A 269 13.79 -4.95 -10.59
CA VAL A 269 14.14 -3.76 -11.37
C VAL A 269 13.08 -2.67 -11.20
N ASN A 270 13.45 -1.57 -10.53
CA ASN A 270 12.62 -0.38 -10.39
C ASN A 270 13.23 0.76 -11.22
N TRP A 271 12.88 0.78 -12.50
CA TRP A 271 13.49 1.72 -13.47
C TRP A 271 12.53 2.20 -14.56
N ALA A 272 11.51 1.43 -14.93
CA ALA A 272 10.64 1.78 -16.05
C ALA A 272 9.66 2.91 -15.67
N GLY A 273 10.18 4.13 -15.54
CA GLY A 273 9.39 5.34 -15.32
C GLY A 273 8.49 5.65 -16.51
N VAL A 274 7.22 5.94 -16.25
CA VAL A 274 6.28 6.41 -17.27
C VAL A 274 6.61 7.87 -17.60
N PRO A 275 6.90 8.21 -18.88
CA PRO A 275 7.45 9.53 -19.25
C PRO A 275 6.35 10.60 -19.41
N ARG A 276 5.42 10.68 -18.46
CA ARG A 276 4.36 11.68 -18.40
C ARG A 276 3.71 11.75 -17.02
N GLU A 277 2.98 12.81 -16.77
CA GLU A 277 2.10 12.94 -15.62
C GLU A 277 0.98 11.89 -15.65
N VAL A 278 0.68 11.30 -14.50
CA VAL A 278 -0.36 10.28 -14.37
C VAL A 278 -1.27 10.61 -13.19
N ASN A 279 -2.50 10.97 -13.51
CA ASN A 279 -3.56 11.06 -12.51
C ASN A 279 -4.01 9.66 -12.10
N GLY A 280 -3.61 9.21 -10.91
CA GLY A 280 -3.86 7.85 -10.41
C GLY A 280 -5.30 7.57 -9.99
N ILE A 281 -6.20 8.54 -10.05
CA ILE A 281 -7.65 8.33 -9.82
C ILE A 281 -8.45 8.28 -11.12
N ASP A 282 -7.79 8.47 -12.27
CA ASP A 282 -8.40 8.34 -13.60
C ASP A 282 -8.05 6.96 -14.21
N PRO A 283 -9.05 6.07 -14.42
CA PRO A 283 -8.78 4.73 -14.92
C PRO A 283 -8.21 4.71 -16.35
N TYR A 284 -8.53 5.69 -17.19
CA TYR A 284 -7.95 5.81 -18.53
C TYR A 284 -6.48 6.22 -18.47
N ASN A 285 -6.11 7.15 -17.56
CA ASN A 285 -4.72 7.48 -17.29
C ASN A 285 -3.92 6.29 -16.77
N LEU A 286 -4.49 5.51 -15.84
CA LEU A 286 -3.87 4.29 -15.31
C LEU A 286 -3.67 3.22 -16.37
N THR A 287 -4.68 3.01 -17.22
CA THR A 287 -4.62 2.07 -18.34
C THR A 287 -3.48 2.43 -19.29
N GLN A 288 -3.44 3.69 -19.73
CA GLN A 288 -2.40 4.15 -20.64
C GLN A 288 -1.01 4.12 -20.01
N ALA A 289 -0.89 4.50 -18.71
CA ALA A 289 0.36 4.42 -17.94
C ALA A 289 0.89 2.98 -17.86
N SER A 290 0.00 2.01 -17.67
CA SER A 290 0.36 0.59 -17.62
C SER A 290 0.86 0.07 -18.98
N ILE A 291 0.23 0.51 -20.08
CA ILE A 291 0.66 0.19 -21.44
C ILE A 291 2.03 0.82 -21.74
N ASP A 292 2.20 2.11 -21.42
CA ASP A 292 3.44 2.83 -21.67
C ASP A 292 4.60 2.29 -20.80
N GLY A 293 4.33 1.95 -19.53
CA GLY A 293 5.28 1.30 -18.66
C GLY A 293 5.83 -0.01 -19.25
N ARG A 294 4.98 -0.86 -19.82
CA ARG A 294 5.43 -2.11 -20.48
C ARG A 294 6.22 -1.84 -21.78
N LYS A 295 5.95 -0.74 -22.49
CA LYS A 295 6.80 -0.32 -23.64
C LYS A 295 8.21 0.06 -23.15
N VAL A 296 8.30 0.79 -22.03
CA VAL A 296 9.60 1.13 -21.42
C VAL A 296 10.33 -0.13 -20.95
N VAL A 297 9.64 -1.08 -20.30
CA VAL A 297 10.24 -2.37 -19.90
C VAL A 297 10.84 -3.10 -21.10
N ARG A 298 10.16 -3.12 -22.25
CA ARG A 298 10.69 -3.73 -23.49
C ARG A 298 12.01 -3.09 -23.93
N GLU A 299 12.10 -1.76 -23.89
CA GLU A 299 13.35 -1.04 -24.25
C GLU A 299 14.45 -1.30 -23.23
N LEU A 300 14.13 -1.32 -21.94
CA LEU A 300 15.08 -1.65 -20.88
C LEU A 300 15.61 -3.07 -20.99
N ARG A 301 14.75 -4.06 -21.33
CA ARG A 301 15.18 -5.43 -21.60
C ARG A 301 16.20 -5.49 -22.74
N ARG A 302 15.93 -4.78 -23.86
CA ARG A 302 16.84 -4.68 -25.00
C ARG A 302 18.19 -4.10 -24.57
N PHE A 303 18.17 -2.95 -23.90
CA PHE A 303 19.37 -2.29 -23.38
C PHE A 303 20.18 -3.17 -22.42
N LEU A 304 19.53 -3.80 -21.45
CA LEU A 304 20.22 -4.65 -20.46
C LEU A 304 20.95 -5.81 -21.13
N ARG A 305 20.33 -6.48 -22.10
CA ARG A 305 20.93 -7.58 -22.84
C ARG A 305 22.07 -7.16 -23.77
N ASP A 306 21.91 -6.01 -24.43
CA ASP A 306 22.86 -5.55 -25.44
C ASP A 306 24.10 -4.88 -24.82
N LYS A 307 23.97 -4.22 -23.66
CA LYS A 307 24.99 -3.31 -23.12
C LYS A 307 25.52 -3.71 -21.74
N ILE A 308 24.89 -4.62 -21.01
CA ILE A 308 25.27 -4.91 -19.62
C ILE A 308 25.84 -6.32 -19.50
N VAL A 309 27.13 -6.40 -19.14
CA VAL A 309 27.83 -7.67 -18.92
C VAL A 309 27.13 -8.50 -17.84
N GLY A 310 26.87 -9.75 -18.15
CA GLY A 310 26.14 -10.69 -17.28
C GLY A 310 24.62 -10.62 -17.42
N MET A 311 24.09 -9.75 -18.30
CA MET A 311 22.67 -9.67 -18.62
C MET A 311 22.31 -10.12 -20.03
N GLU A 312 23.24 -10.70 -20.78
CA GLU A 312 23.05 -11.12 -22.17
C GLU A 312 21.88 -12.11 -22.35
N ASN A 313 21.68 -12.96 -21.33
CA ASN A 313 20.61 -13.98 -21.28
C ASN A 313 19.45 -13.59 -20.35
N ALA A 314 19.44 -12.36 -19.83
CA ALA A 314 18.40 -11.93 -18.91
C ALA A 314 17.02 -11.89 -19.59
N GLU A 315 16.02 -12.45 -18.91
CA GLU A 315 14.63 -12.46 -19.36
C GLU A 315 13.71 -11.79 -18.33
N VAL A 316 12.78 -10.99 -18.84
CA VAL A 316 11.69 -10.43 -18.02
C VAL A 316 10.67 -11.54 -17.80
N ILE A 317 10.44 -11.92 -16.54
CA ILE A 317 9.45 -12.96 -16.21
C ILE A 317 8.08 -12.39 -15.86
N ASP A 318 8.03 -11.20 -15.34
CA ASP A 318 6.79 -10.51 -14.99
C ASP A 318 6.95 -8.98 -14.99
N THR A 319 5.82 -8.31 -15.03
CA THR A 319 5.67 -6.88 -14.73
C THR A 319 4.60 -6.71 -13.67
N ALA A 320 4.72 -5.71 -12.83
CA ALA A 320 3.76 -5.47 -11.76
C ALA A 320 2.31 -5.43 -12.30
N PRO A 321 1.39 -6.23 -11.74
CA PRO A 321 -0.03 -6.16 -12.09
C PRO A 321 -0.66 -4.80 -11.72
N LYS A 322 -0.08 -4.11 -10.74
CA LYS A 322 -0.44 -2.75 -10.33
C LYS A 322 0.71 -1.81 -10.61
N ILE A 323 0.48 -0.75 -11.40
CA ILE A 323 1.49 0.29 -11.61
C ILE A 323 1.86 0.97 -10.29
N GLY A 324 3.15 1.22 -10.09
CA GLY A 324 3.71 1.80 -8.86
C GLY A 324 3.42 3.29 -8.75
N LEU A 325 2.24 3.66 -8.27
CA LEU A 325 1.87 5.04 -7.98
C LEU A 325 2.55 5.52 -6.69
N ARG A 326 3.10 6.72 -6.74
CA ARG A 326 3.68 7.40 -5.58
C ARG A 326 2.72 8.37 -4.92
N GLU A 327 1.89 9.03 -5.71
CA GLU A 327 0.97 10.07 -5.27
C GLU A 327 -0.36 10.00 -6.03
N THR A 328 -1.46 10.29 -5.32
CA THR A 328 -2.80 10.49 -5.86
C THR A 328 -3.49 11.59 -5.05
N ARG A 329 -4.46 11.26 -4.20
CA ARG A 329 -5.04 12.19 -3.23
C ARG A 329 -4.09 12.40 -2.06
N ARG A 330 -4.15 13.57 -1.45
CA ARG A 330 -3.64 13.91 -0.12
C ARG A 330 -4.83 14.39 0.70
N VAL A 331 -5.26 13.57 1.65
CA VAL A 331 -6.51 13.78 2.41
C VAL A 331 -6.27 14.75 3.56
N MET A 332 -7.20 15.66 3.80
CA MET A 332 -7.08 16.67 4.87
C MET A 332 -7.41 16.06 6.24
N GLY A 333 -6.44 16.07 7.14
CA GLY A 333 -6.55 15.69 8.55
C GLY A 333 -6.53 16.87 9.52
N GLY A 334 -6.44 16.57 10.79
CA GLY A 334 -6.35 17.56 11.87
C GLY A 334 -5.05 18.37 11.87
N HIS A 335 -3.98 17.86 11.27
CA HIS A 335 -2.71 18.55 10.99
C HIS A 335 -2.29 18.30 9.55
N LEU A 336 -1.67 19.27 8.90
CA LEU A 336 -1.05 19.14 7.60
C LEU A 336 0.46 19.09 7.79
N LEU A 337 1.05 17.90 7.72
CA LEU A 337 2.52 17.73 7.80
C LEU A 337 3.17 18.42 6.60
N THR A 338 4.18 19.26 6.85
CA THR A 338 4.88 20.02 5.81
C THR A 338 6.29 19.53 5.53
N GLY A 339 6.83 19.86 4.35
CA GLY A 339 8.21 19.55 3.99
C GLY A 339 9.22 20.19 4.93
N GLU A 340 8.94 21.39 5.44
CA GLU A 340 9.77 22.08 6.43
C GLU A 340 9.84 21.30 7.76
N GLU A 341 8.69 20.83 8.26
CA GLU A 341 8.65 20.00 9.48
C GLU A 341 9.41 18.67 9.29
N VAL A 342 9.30 18.06 8.11
CA VAL A 342 10.07 16.85 7.74
C VAL A 342 11.56 17.13 7.78
N LEU A 343 12.03 18.16 7.07
CA LEU A 343 13.46 18.48 6.96
C LEU A 343 14.06 19.01 8.27
N ALA A 344 13.24 19.63 9.12
CA ALA A 344 13.64 20.05 10.47
C ALA A 344 13.76 18.85 11.45
N GLY A 345 13.33 17.64 11.06
CA GLY A 345 13.32 16.49 11.95
C GLY A 345 12.37 16.67 13.15
N THR A 346 11.22 17.34 12.94
CA THR A 346 10.31 17.74 14.02
C THR A 346 9.79 16.56 14.83
N LYS A 347 9.87 16.65 16.17
CA LYS A 347 9.32 15.68 17.12
C LYS A 347 8.01 16.22 17.71
N PHE A 348 6.88 15.67 17.25
CA PHE A 348 5.57 16.10 17.71
C PHE A 348 5.19 15.45 19.05
N LYS A 349 4.49 16.19 19.93
CA LYS A 349 3.99 15.66 21.20
C LYS A 349 3.01 14.50 21.02
N ASP A 350 2.22 14.53 19.94
CA ASP A 350 1.30 13.47 19.54
C ASP A 350 1.92 12.53 18.50
N GLY A 351 3.23 12.41 18.46
CA GLY A 351 3.96 11.49 17.58
C GLY A 351 3.58 10.03 17.83
N ILE A 352 3.29 9.29 16.76
CA ILE A 352 2.87 7.87 16.80
C ILE A 352 3.94 6.94 16.24
N GLY A 353 5.04 7.46 15.81
CA GLY A 353 6.17 6.75 15.26
C GLY A 353 7.03 7.65 14.39
N ALA A 354 8.16 7.11 13.95
CA ALA A 354 9.22 7.86 13.28
C ALA A 354 9.27 7.57 11.77
N CYS A 355 9.76 8.57 11.02
CA CYS A 355 10.14 8.44 9.62
C CYS A 355 11.45 9.19 9.37
N ALA A 356 12.38 8.57 8.63
CA ALA A 356 13.67 9.15 8.24
C ALA A 356 13.90 9.10 6.73
N TRP A 357 12.86 8.76 5.95
CA TRP A 357 13.00 8.76 4.49
C TRP A 357 13.20 10.19 3.99
N PRO A 358 14.16 10.43 3.07
CA PRO A 358 14.36 11.76 2.52
C PRO A 358 13.14 12.26 1.74
N VAL A 359 13.05 13.56 1.53
CA VAL A 359 12.09 14.12 0.57
C VAL A 359 12.53 13.70 -0.83
N GLU A 360 11.87 12.70 -1.40
CA GLU A 360 12.18 12.10 -2.70
C GLU A 360 11.19 12.56 -3.76
N ILE A 361 11.50 13.66 -4.43
CA ILE A 361 10.72 14.14 -5.58
C ILE A 361 11.14 13.35 -6.82
N VAL A 362 10.19 12.68 -7.45
CA VAL A 362 10.39 11.95 -8.70
C VAL A 362 9.54 12.61 -9.78
N ASP A 363 10.19 13.43 -10.58
CA ASP A 363 9.56 14.10 -11.72
C ASP A 363 9.65 13.19 -12.95
N PRO A 364 8.56 13.06 -13.76
CA PRO A 364 8.56 12.16 -14.92
C PRO A 364 9.55 12.59 -16.03
N VAL A 365 9.97 13.85 -16.06
CA VAL A 365 10.86 14.42 -17.08
C VAL A 365 12.24 14.75 -16.51
N LYS A 366 12.29 15.43 -15.35
CA LYS A 366 13.55 15.89 -14.71
C LYS A 366 14.24 14.80 -13.89
N GLY A 367 13.59 13.66 -13.66
CA GLY A 367 14.12 12.54 -12.91
C GLY A 367 13.96 12.67 -11.40
N ARG A 368 14.92 12.13 -10.64
CA ARG A 368 14.81 11.96 -9.19
C ARG A 368 15.70 12.94 -8.44
N LYS A 369 15.14 13.63 -7.45
CA LYS A 369 15.86 14.52 -6.53
C LYS A 369 15.59 14.09 -5.09
N PHE A 370 16.66 14.02 -4.29
CA PHE A 370 16.60 13.75 -2.86
C PHE A 370 17.01 14.97 -2.05
N VAL A 371 16.27 15.25 -0.98
CA VAL A 371 16.70 16.17 0.08
C VAL A 371 16.69 15.38 1.38
N PHE A 372 17.88 15.16 1.95
CA PHE A 372 18.07 14.30 3.12
C PHE A 372 17.84 15.09 4.42
N LEU A 373 17.35 14.40 5.44
CA LEU A 373 17.43 14.84 6.82
C LEU A 373 18.91 14.81 7.26
N LYS A 374 19.23 15.38 8.41
CA LYS A 374 20.57 15.22 9.03
C LYS A 374 20.83 13.73 9.30
N ASP A 375 22.10 13.33 9.22
CA ASP A 375 22.51 11.94 9.49
C ASP A 375 22.06 11.50 10.88
N GLY A 376 21.45 10.32 10.93
CA GLY A 376 20.91 9.75 12.16
C GLY A 376 19.59 10.37 12.65
N ASP A 377 19.10 11.44 12.00
CA ASP A 377 17.88 12.13 12.42
C ASP A 377 16.63 11.52 11.75
N PHE A 378 15.47 11.84 12.32
CA PHE A 378 14.15 11.45 11.88
C PHE A 378 13.12 12.50 12.32
N TYR A 379 11.95 12.51 11.72
CA TYR A 379 10.78 13.24 12.24
C TYR A 379 9.76 12.25 12.80
N THR A 380 8.86 12.70 13.68
CA THR A 380 7.73 11.88 14.13
C THR A 380 6.47 12.23 13.32
N ILE A 381 5.58 11.25 13.12
CA ILE A 381 4.30 11.45 12.44
C ILE A 381 3.25 11.80 13.49
N PRO A 382 2.62 12.99 13.44
CA PRO A 382 1.62 13.36 14.43
C PRO A 382 0.30 12.60 14.19
N TYR A 383 -0.33 12.11 15.27
CA TYR A 383 -1.62 11.39 15.21
C TYR A 383 -2.69 12.18 14.46
N ARG A 384 -2.71 13.49 14.62
CA ARG A 384 -3.67 14.38 13.96
C ARG A 384 -3.62 14.32 12.43
N CYS A 385 -2.51 13.89 11.83
CA CYS A 385 -2.44 13.65 10.38
C CYS A 385 -3.25 12.43 9.94
N LEU A 386 -3.57 11.52 10.87
CA LEU A 386 -4.27 10.26 10.63
C LEU A 386 -5.78 10.34 10.94
N VAL A 387 -6.23 11.49 11.46
CA VAL A 387 -7.63 11.76 11.81
C VAL A 387 -8.26 12.68 10.75
N PRO A 388 -9.09 12.15 9.83
CA PRO A 388 -9.70 12.94 8.76
C PRO A 388 -10.57 14.08 9.29
N LYS A 389 -10.60 15.21 8.58
CA LYS A 389 -11.57 16.31 8.89
C LYS A 389 -13.00 15.83 8.63
N LYS A 390 -13.95 16.39 9.36
CA LYS A 390 -15.42 16.31 9.17
C LYS A 390 -16.07 14.95 9.42
N VAL A 391 -15.36 13.82 9.32
CA VAL A 391 -15.97 12.49 9.45
C VAL A 391 -15.47 11.81 10.72
N GLU A 392 -16.41 11.39 11.56
CA GLU A 392 -16.14 10.64 12.79
C GLU A 392 -16.11 9.13 12.55
N ASN A 393 -15.43 8.40 13.44
CA ASN A 393 -15.22 6.95 13.37
C ASN A 393 -14.42 6.47 12.15
N LEU A 394 -13.74 7.39 11.46
CA LEU A 394 -12.83 7.15 10.35
C LEU A 394 -11.41 7.54 10.75
N LEU A 395 -10.45 6.67 10.46
CA LEU A 395 -9.02 6.94 10.54
C LEU A 395 -8.38 6.60 9.18
N MET A 396 -7.18 7.13 8.91
CA MET A 396 -6.48 6.93 7.65
C MET A 396 -5.00 6.66 7.86
N ALA A 397 -4.41 5.79 7.04
CA ALA A 397 -2.97 5.51 7.04
C ALA A 397 -2.46 5.14 5.66
N GLY A 398 -1.24 5.54 5.36
CA GLY A 398 -0.58 5.25 4.08
C GLY A 398 -0.15 6.51 3.35
N ARG A 399 0.11 6.40 2.03
CA ARG A 399 0.73 7.47 1.24
C ARG A 399 -0.14 8.72 1.02
N PHE A 400 -1.40 8.68 1.38
CA PHE A 400 -2.40 9.75 1.16
C PHE A 400 -2.77 10.54 2.41
N VAL A 401 -2.07 10.31 3.53
CA VAL A 401 -2.32 11.02 4.80
C VAL A 401 -2.15 12.53 4.67
N SER A 402 -2.60 13.26 5.68
CA SER A 402 -2.61 14.72 5.67
C SER A 402 -1.20 15.31 5.68
N CYS A 403 -0.74 15.69 4.50
CA CYS A 403 0.57 16.31 4.28
C CYS A 403 0.56 17.17 3.01
N ASN A 404 1.53 18.08 2.86
CA ASN A 404 1.77 18.74 1.60
C ASN A 404 2.55 17.83 0.64
N HIS A 405 2.76 18.27 -0.61
CA HIS A 405 3.42 17.47 -1.65
C HIS A 405 4.84 17.02 -1.25
N GLU A 406 5.63 17.91 -0.63
CA GLU A 406 7.00 17.65 -0.20
C GLU A 406 7.05 16.64 0.95
N ALA A 407 6.19 16.81 1.97
CA ALA A 407 6.11 15.85 3.08
C ALA A 407 5.61 14.49 2.61
N GLN A 408 4.66 14.45 1.66
CA GLN A 408 4.18 13.23 1.05
C GLN A 408 5.31 12.45 0.37
N ALA A 409 6.22 13.14 -0.30
CA ALA A 409 7.38 12.53 -0.94
C ALA A 409 8.29 11.77 0.04
N SER A 410 8.25 12.08 1.33
CA SER A 410 8.92 11.36 2.42
C SER A 410 8.02 10.31 3.08
N ALA A 411 6.83 10.71 3.56
CA ALA A 411 5.99 9.88 4.43
C ALA A 411 5.30 8.69 3.72
N ARG A 412 5.32 8.63 2.39
CA ARG A 412 4.57 7.65 1.57
C ARG A 412 5.14 6.25 1.50
N VAL A 413 6.39 6.02 1.95
CA VAL A 413 7.06 4.73 1.78
C VAL A 413 6.57 3.68 2.78
N MET A 414 6.93 2.40 2.56
CA MET A 414 6.35 1.28 3.30
C MET A 414 6.67 1.26 4.79
N GLY A 415 7.85 1.77 5.20
CA GLY A 415 8.22 1.87 6.61
C GLY A 415 7.22 2.70 7.42
N PRO A 416 7.10 4.01 7.14
CA PRO A 416 6.11 4.83 7.85
C PRO A 416 4.67 4.36 7.61
N ALA A 417 4.35 3.72 6.48
CA ALA A 417 3.00 3.20 6.24
C ALA A 417 2.59 2.13 7.26
N VAL A 418 3.46 1.15 7.56
CA VAL A 418 3.14 0.12 8.57
C VAL A 418 3.09 0.71 9.98
N VAL A 419 3.92 1.69 10.30
CA VAL A 419 3.92 2.44 11.56
C VAL A 419 2.60 3.19 11.75
N MET A 420 2.17 3.96 10.76
CA MET A 420 0.86 4.64 10.77
C MET A 420 -0.28 3.63 10.91
N GLY A 421 -0.20 2.49 10.20
CA GLY A 421 -1.18 1.42 10.29
C GLY A 421 -1.30 0.88 11.72
N GLN A 422 -0.19 0.48 12.36
CA GLN A 422 -0.18 0.01 13.74
C GLN A 422 -0.83 1.04 14.67
N ALA A 423 -0.54 2.31 14.49
CA ALA A 423 -1.09 3.38 15.31
C ALA A 423 -2.60 3.54 15.17
N ILE A 424 -3.13 3.56 13.93
CA ILE A 424 -4.60 3.71 13.76
C ILE A 424 -5.37 2.47 14.17
N GLY A 425 -4.79 1.26 14.01
CA GLY A 425 -5.39 0.03 14.51
C GLY A 425 -5.52 0.03 16.04
N ALA A 426 -4.44 0.39 16.74
CA ALA A 426 -4.45 0.55 18.19
C ALA A 426 -5.41 1.67 18.64
N ALA A 427 -5.39 2.83 17.96
CA ALA A 427 -6.29 3.96 18.27
C ALA A 427 -7.77 3.59 18.11
N ALA A 428 -8.13 2.89 17.02
CA ALA A 428 -9.48 2.42 16.79
C ALA A 428 -9.94 1.46 17.91
N ALA A 429 -9.09 0.51 18.27
CA ALA A 429 -9.39 -0.45 19.35
C ALA A 429 -9.54 0.26 20.70
N LEU A 430 -8.63 1.16 21.06
CA LEU A 430 -8.71 1.94 22.30
C LEU A 430 -9.96 2.81 22.34
N SER A 431 -10.30 3.46 21.23
CA SER A 431 -11.49 4.33 21.16
C SER A 431 -12.80 3.55 21.40
N ILE A 432 -12.90 2.31 20.91
CA ILE A 432 -14.04 1.42 21.17
C ILE A 432 -14.05 1.02 22.65
N LYS A 433 -12.93 0.53 23.19
CA LYS A 433 -12.83 0.07 24.58
C LYS A 433 -13.11 1.18 25.60
N ARG A 434 -12.82 2.43 25.25
CA ARG A 434 -13.05 3.61 26.11
C ARG A 434 -14.36 4.33 25.85
N GLY A 435 -15.14 3.94 24.83
CA GLY A 435 -16.40 4.56 24.47
C GLY A 435 -16.26 6.00 23.93
N VAL A 436 -15.12 6.36 23.35
CA VAL A 436 -14.85 7.70 22.80
C VAL A 436 -14.69 7.65 21.28
N SER A 437 -14.78 8.79 20.58
CA SER A 437 -14.42 8.85 19.17
C SER A 437 -12.89 8.74 19.00
N PRO A 438 -12.37 8.27 17.85
CA PRO A 438 -10.94 8.30 17.60
C PRO A 438 -10.32 9.70 17.68
N ARG A 439 -11.09 10.74 17.37
CA ARG A 439 -10.68 12.15 17.46
C ARG A 439 -10.45 12.62 18.88
N ASP A 440 -11.26 12.11 19.82
CA ASP A 440 -11.25 12.49 21.23
C ASP A 440 -10.39 11.54 22.09
N LEU A 441 -9.69 10.60 21.46
CA LEU A 441 -8.80 9.68 22.17
C LEU A 441 -7.62 10.46 22.75
N ASP A 442 -7.42 10.33 24.06
CA ASP A 442 -6.22 10.84 24.70
C ASP A 442 -4.99 10.11 24.16
N ILE A 443 -4.11 10.88 23.56
CA ILE A 443 -2.94 10.37 22.85
C ILE A 443 -1.96 9.62 23.77
N SER A 444 -1.94 9.95 25.05
CA SER A 444 -1.07 9.29 26.03
C SER A 444 -1.36 7.79 26.16
N PHE A 445 -2.63 7.40 26.08
CA PHE A 445 -3.02 5.98 26.09
C PHE A 445 -2.59 5.27 24.80
N LEU A 446 -2.68 5.95 23.65
CA LEU A 446 -2.21 5.40 22.39
C LEU A 446 -0.70 5.20 22.43
N GLN A 447 0.05 6.21 22.85
CA GLN A 447 1.51 6.13 22.95
C GLN A 447 1.98 5.03 23.91
N GLN A 448 1.33 4.89 25.07
CA GLN A 448 1.61 3.78 25.99
C GLN A 448 1.37 2.41 25.35
N GLU A 449 0.26 2.23 24.64
CA GLU A 449 -0.02 0.96 23.95
C GLU A 449 0.97 0.69 22.82
N LEU A 450 1.36 1.71 22.05
CA LEU A 450 2.36 1.59 20.99
C LEU A 450 3.72 1.16 21.54
N VAL A 451 4.19 1.80 22.62
CA VAL A 451 5.45 1.43 23.30
C VAL A 451 5.38 0.00 23.83
N LYS A 452 4.28 -0.35 24.49
CA LYS A 452 4.04 -1.70 25.02
C LYS A 452 4.10 -2.77 23.92
N THR A 453 3.66 -2.44 22.71
CA THR A 453 3.69 -3.33 21.53
C THR A 453 4.96 -3.17 20.68
N GLY A 454 5.99 -2.54 21.23
CA GLY A 454 7.32 -2.46 20.66
C GLY A 454 7.50 -1.41 19.56
N ALA A 455 6.59 -0.44 19.40
CA ALA A 455 6.76 0.64 18.45
C ALA A 455 7.84 1.64 18.93
N PHE A 456 8.57 2.19 17.97
CA PHE A 456 9.54 3.27 18.21
C PHE A 456 8.85 4.62 18.02
N LEU A 457 8.78 5.44 19.05
CA LEU A 457 8.14 6.75 19.01
C LEU A 457 9.13 7.93 18.86
N GLY A 458 10.43 7.67 19.03
CA GLY A 458 11.49 8.65 18.99
C GLY A 458 12.19 8.85 20.31
#